data_1bc5c7c3038a6f12404c936891081f78
#
_entry.id   1bc5c7c3038a6f12404c936891081f78
#
_cell.length_a   1.000
_cell.length_b   1.000
_cell.length_c   1.000
_cell.angle_alpha   90.00
_cell.angle_beta   90.00
_cell.angle_gamma   90.00
#
_symmetry.space_group_name_H-M   'P 1'
#
loop_
_entity.id
_entity.type
_entity.pdbx_description
1 polymer ?
#
loop_
_entity_poly.entity_id
_entity_poly.type
_entity_poly.pdbx_seq_one_letter_code
_entity_poly.pdbx_strand_id
1 'polypeptide(L)'
;MIEILIIVAVVFFIAVLFYKQANEEFEILQITSSRMDELPTLYAERYPIVLSDYGLPGLGTETELRKRPAILQMKMGGTTLQALLDRPANLRSFTFPYETAQFIAKETGLSTWFQHHLYARLLPSAYTKWFYTARTTLWPDHRGLFKTSAFQTLIMPTQGTARVSLMLPTVLPYLPTRWEGRMLHSITTQDTPLLSQISYVDVILRPGTLLLLPPHMIVDISTGPQEQVSAWSFIAEIHHPISIIAG
;
A
#
# COMPACT_ATOMS: atom_id res chain seq x y z
N MET A 1 -31.29 -24.79 -16.53
CA MET A 1 -30.92 -23.39 -16.19
C MET A 1 -30.57 -23.24 -14.71
N ILE A 2 -31.37 -23.76 -13.78
CA ILE A 2 -31.11 -23.73 -12.33
C ILE A 2 -29.81 -24.42 -11.97
N GLU A 3 -29.49 -25.57 -12.59
CA GLU A 3 -28.26 -26.31 -12.35
C GLU A 3 -27.00 -25.51 -12.69
N ILE A 4 -27.01 -24.76 -13.82
CA ILE A 4 -25.90 -23.92 -14.21
C ILE A 4 -25.69 -22.79 -13.20
N LEU A 5 -26.78 -22.20 -12.71
CA LEU A 5 -26.73 -21.12 -11.71
C LEU A 5 -26.18 -21.62 -10.38
N ILE A 6 -26.51 -22.85 -9.96
CA ILE A 6 -25.97 -23.48 -8.76
C ILE A 6 -24.47 -23.71 -8.94
N ILE A 7 -24.03 -24.24 -10.08
CA ILE A 7 -22.61 -24.49 -10.37
C ILE A 7 -21.81 -23.18 -10.30
N VAL A 8 -22.31 -22.10 -10.93
CA VAL A 8 -21.69 -20.79 -10.92
C VAL A 8 -21.60 -20.24 -9.48
N ALA A 9 -22.68 -20.38 -8.69
CA ALA A 9 -22.69 -19.93 -7.31
C ALA A 9 -21.66 -20.69 -6.44
N VAL A 10 -21.56 -22.01 -6.62
CA VAL A 10 -20.60 -22.86 -5.89
C VAL A 10 -19.15 -22.48 -6.27
N VAL A 11 -18.87 -22.32 -7.56
CA VAL A 11 -17.53 -21.92 -8.04
C VAL A 11 -17.17 -20.54 -7.49
N PHE A 12 -18.11 -19.60 -7.51
CA PHE A 12 -17.90 -18.25 -6.93
C PHE A 12 -17.63 -18.32 -5.43
N PHE A 13 -18.41 -19.11 -4.69
CA PHE A 13 -18.21 -19.29 -3.24
C PHE A 13 -16.84 -19.89 -2.91
N ILE A 14 -16.43 -20.91 -3.66
CA ILE A 14 -15.08 -21.52 -3.53
C ILE A 14 -13.99 -20.46 -3.82
N ALA A 15 -14.15 -19.68 -4.87
CA ALA A 15 -13.21 -18.61 -5.21
C ALA A 15 -13.09 -17.55 -4.10
N VAL A 16 -14.22 -17.16 -3.47
CA VAL A 16 -14.22 -16.22 -2.33
C VAL A 16 -13.53 -16.85 -1.11
N LEU A 17 -13.80 -18.12 -0.79
CA LEU A 17 -13.13 -18.80 0.32
C LEU A 17 -11.62 -18.87 0.09
N PHE A 18 -11.22 -19.24 -1.12
CA PHE A 18 -9.80 -19.31 -1.47
C PHE A 18 -9.13 -17.93 -1.41
N TYR A 19 -9.85 -16.87 -1.80
CA TYR A 19 -9.35 -15.50 -1.68
C TYR A 19 -9.13 -15.09 -0.21
N LYS A 20 -10.03 -15.49 0.70
CA LYS A 20 -9.95 -15.18 2.13
C LYS A 20 -8.89 -15.96 2.89
N GLN A 21 -8.35 -17.02 2.30
CA GLN A 21 -7.29 -17.80 2.94
C GLN A 21 -6.01 -16.96 3.04
N ALA A 22 -5.59 -16.66 4.25
CA ALA A 22 -4.33 -15.97 4.54
C ALA A 22 -3.25 -17.00 4.88
N ASN A 23 -2.00 -16.66 4.58
CA ASN A 23 -0.86 -17.44 5.07
C ASN A 23 -0.68 -17.22 6.56
N GLU A 24 -0.42 -18.32 7.31
CA GLU A 24 -0.11 -18.26 8.74
C GLU A 24 1.39 -18.05 8.98
N GLU A 25 2.23 -18.38 8.00
CA GLU A 25 3.68 -18.22 8.07
C GLU A 25 4.08 -16.84 7.57
N PHE A 26 5.02 -16.21 8.28
CA PHE A 26 5.53 -14.90 7.94
C PHE A 26 6.91 -15.03 7.28
N GLU A 27 6.90 -15.14 5.96
CA GLU A 27 8.11 -15.15 5.13
C GLU A 27 8.11 -13.94 4.20
N ILE A 28 9.27 -13.31 4.01
CA ILE A 28 9.45 -12.20 3.08
C ILE A 28 10.43 -12.63 2.00
N LEU A 29 9.96 -12.69 0.78
CA LEU A 29 10.78 -13.00 -0.37
C LEU A 29 11.53 -11.74 -0.85
N GLN A 30 12.80 -11.91 -1.21
CA GLN A 30 13.60 -10.83 -1.80
C GLN A 30 14.05 -11.23 -3.20
N ILE A 31 13.75 -10.36 -4.16
CA ILE A 31 14.15 -10.54 -5.55
C ILE A 31 14.74 -9.24 -6.10
N THR A 32 15.50 -9.35 -7.17
CA THR A 32 16.02 -8.20 -7.92
C THR A 32 15.14 -7.89 -9.13
N SER A 33 15.21 -6.68 -9.64
CA SER A 33 14.45 -6.26 -10.83
C SER A 33 14.73 -7.12 -12.08
N SER A 34 15.88 -7.78 -12.15
CA SER A 34 16.22 -8.72 -13.23
C SER A 34 15.36 -9.99 -13.23
N ARG A 35 14.77 -10.35 -12.09
CA ARG A 35 13.91 -11.54 -11.93
C ARG A 35 12.41 -11.18 -11.89
N MET A 36 12.06 -10.04 -12.40
CA MET A 36 10.68 -9.54 -12.36
C MET A 36 9.69 -10.44 -13.12
N ASP A 37 10.17 -11.22 -14.08
CA ASP A 37 9.33 -12.16 -14.85
C ASP A 37 8.86 -13.36 -14.02
N GLU A 38 9.49 -13.62 -12.85
CA GLU A 38 9.10 -14.66 -11.91
C GLU A 38 7.96 -14.22 -10.97
N LEU A 39 7.67 -12.92 -10.89
CA LEU A 39 6.66 -12.37 -9.98
C LEU A 39 5.30 -13.07 -10.06
N PRO A 40 4.73 -13.37 -11.26
CA PRO A 40 3.43 -14.03 -11.33
C PRO A 40 3.40 -15.40 -10.65
N THR A 41 4.52 -16.13 -10.68
CA THR A 41 4.64 -17.44 -10.01
C THR A 41 4.76 -17.25 -8.49
N LEU A 42 5.57 -16.30 -8.04
CA LEU A 42 5.79 -16.01 -6.61
C LEU A 42 4.53 -15.45 -5.93
N TYR A 43 3.67 -14.75 -6.66
CA TYR A 43 2.38 -14.29 -6.13
C TYR A 43 1.43 -15.42 -5.73
N ALA A 44 1.53 -16.57 -6.36
CA ALA A 44 0.71 -17.72 -6.00
C ALA A 44 0.99 -18.20 -4.57
N GLU A 45 2.19 -17.94 -4.05
CA GLU A 45 2.61 -18.31 -2.70
C GLU A 45 2.10 -17.33 -1.62
N ARG A 46 1.60 -16.14 -2.04
CA ARG A 46 1.01 -15.11 -1.17
C ARG A 46 1.93 -14.60 -0.06
N TYR A 47 3.23 -14.57 -0.30
CA TYR A 47 4.20 -13.93 0.57
C TYR A 47 4.41 -12.47 0.20
N PRO A 48 4.77 -11.60 1.15
CA PRO A 48 5.32 -10.29 0.86
C PRO A 48 6.60 -10.41 0.04
N ILE A 49 6.73 -9.60 -1.01
CA ILE A 49 7.90 -9.62 -1.90
C ILE A 49 8.56 -8.26 -1.89
N VAL A 50 9.84 -8.20 -1.55
CA VAL A 50 10.69 -7.02 -1.70
C VAL A 50 11.45 -7.12 -3.03
N LEU A 51 11.19 -6.18 -3.92
CA LEU A 51 11.89 -6.04 -5.19
C LEU A 51 12.93 -4.92 -5.06
N SER A 52 14.20 -5.23 -5.24
CA SER A 52 15.30 -4.26 -5.22
C SER A 52 15.73 -3.81 -6.61
N ASP A 53 16.49 -2.72 -6.66
CA ASP A 53 17.11 -2.17 -7.87
C ASP A 53 16.14 -1.77 -8.99
N TYR A 54 14.96 -1.30 -8.58
CA TYR A 54 13.98 -0.81 -9.54
C TYR A 54 14.21 0.68 -9.86
N GLY A 55 14.35 1.00 -11.14
CA GLY A 55 14.56 2.38 -11.60
C GLY A 55 13.33 3.26 -11.35
N LEU A 56 13.48 4.32 -10.55
CA LEU A 56 12.41 5.26 -10.25
C LEU A 56 12.31 6.37 -11.31
N PRO A 57 11.11 6.85 -11.60
CA PRO A 57 10.88 7.89 -12.60
C PRO A 57 11.27 9.31 -12.14
N GLY A 58 11.75 9.49 -10.90
CA GLY A 58 11.99 10.83 -10.32
C GLY A 58 10.71 11.63 -10.07
N LEU A 59 9.55 10.99 -10.16
CA LEU A 59 8.23 11.58 -9.93
C LEU A 59 7.82 11.45 -8.45
N GLY A 60 6.89 12.33 -8.01
CA GLY A 60 6.32 12.24 -6.66
C GLY A 60 7.29 12.61 -5.55
N THR A 61 8.37 13.32 -5.85
CA THR A 61 9.27 13.92 -4.87
C THR A 61 8.76 15.30 -4.46
N GLU A 62 9.16 15.76 -3.28
CA GLU A 62 8.80 17.10 -2.81
C GLU A 62 9.25 18.19 -3.81
N THR A 63 10.42 18.03 -4.42
CA THR A 63 10.93 18.94 -5.45
C THR A 63 10.00 19.03 -6.66
N GLU A 64 9.44 17.90 -7.10
CA GLU A 64 8.48 17.84 -8.19
C GLU A 64 7.12 18.45 -7.80
N LEU A 65 6.66 18.21 -6.58
CA LEU A 65 5.43 18.79 -6.05
C LEU A 65 5.52 20.31 -5.99
N ARG A 66 6.66 20.84 -5.55
CA ARG A 66 6.90 22.31 -5.47
C ARG A 66 6.88 23.01 -6.83
N LYS A 67 7.05 22.30 -7.94
CA LYS A 67 6.92 22.83 -9.30
C LYS A 67 5.47 22.92 -9.80
N ARG A 68 4.49 22.43 -9.03
CA ARG A 68 3.08 22.30 -9.45
C ARG A 68 2.15 23.20 -8.62
N PRO A 69 1.89 24.44 -9.05
CA PRO A 69 1.09 25.41 -8.28
C PRO A 69 -0.31 24.89 -7.91
N ALA A 70 -0.94 24.13 -8.80
CA ALA A 70 -2.27 23.55 -8.56
C ALA A 70 -2.29 22.62 -7.35
N ILE A 71 -1.24 21.79 -7.18
CA ILE A 71 -1.09 20.92 -6.02
C ILE A 71 -0.79 21.74 -4.76
N LEU A 72 0.12 22.71 -4.85
CA LEU A 72 0.54 23.53 -3.71
C LEU A 72 -0.61 24.35 -3.10
N GLN A 73 -1.51 24.86 -3.94
CA GLN A 73 -2.66 25.67 -3.52
C GLN A 73 -3.86 24.85 -3.06
N MET A 74 -3.79 23.52 -3.13
CA MET A 74 -4.87 22.64 -2.69
C MET A 74 -5.15 22.86 -1.21
N LYS A 75 -6.42 23.13 -0.88
CA LYS A 75 -6.87 23.33 0.51
C LYS A 75 -7.15 21.98 1.18
N MET A 76 -6.59 21.79 2.38
CA MET A 76 -6.72 20.60 3.19
C MET A 76 -6.98 21.03 4.64
N GLY A 77 -8.20 20.82 5.14
CA GLY A 77 -8.52 21.09 6.54
C GLY A 77 -8.18 22.51 7.03
N GLY A 78 -8.35 23.53 6.16
CA GLY A 78 -8.07 24.94 6.51
C GLY A 78 -6.65 25.42 6.23
N THR A 79 -5.76 24.53 5.76
CA THR A 79 -4.38 24.88 5.32
C THR A 79 -4.16 24.51 3.85
N THR A 80 -3.02 24.86 3.29
CA THR A 80 -2.62 24.46 1.94
C THR A 80 -1.46 23.48 1.98
N LEU A 81 -1.30 22.67 0.91
CA LEU A 81 -0.15 21.77 0.85
C LEU A 81 1.18 22.53 0.93
N GLN A 82 1.25 23.71 0.32
CA GLN A 82 2.43 24.58 0.42
C GLN A 82 2.77 24.90 1.87
N ALA A 83 1.79 25.33 2.67
CA ALA A 83 2.01 25.67 4.07
C ALA A 83 2.43 24.45 4.92
N LEU A 84 1.99 23.25 4.56
CA LEU A 84 2.43 22.02 5.19
C LEU A 84 3.87 21.65 4.81
N LEU A 85 4.24 21.78 3.54
CA LEU A 85 5.60 21.52 3.05
C LEU A 85 6.63 22.51 3.60
N ASP A 86 6.22 23.75 3.86
CA ASP A 86 7.09 24.77 4.46
C ASP A 86 7.32 24.54 5.97
N ARG A 87 6.52 23.67 6.58
CA ARG A 87 6.62 23.29 8.00
C ARG A 87 6.57 21.78 8.16
N PRO A 88 7.70 21.05 8.01
CA PRO A 88 7.72 19.58 8.05
C PRO A 88 7.10 18.97 9.31
N ALA A 89 7.20 19.63 10.46
CA ALA A 89 6.55 19.16 11.69
C ALA A 89 5.01 19.10 11.56
N ASN A 90 4.41 20.07 10.87
CA ASN A 90 2.97 20.09 10.62
C ASN A 90 2.58 19.01 9.61
N LEU A 91 3.42 18.73 8.61
CA LEU A 91 3.21 17.68 7.64
C LEU A 91 3.16 16.30 8.34
N ARG A 92 4.07 16.05 9.27
CA ARG A 92 4.12 14.79 10.04
C ARG A 92 2.93 14.56 10.95
N SER A 93 2.31 15.62 11.45
CA SER A 93 1.12 15.54 12.30
C SER A 93 -0.19 15.58 11.52
N PHE A 94 -0.15 15.85 10.22
CA PHE A 94 -1.34 16.02 9.40
C PHE A 94 -1.79 14.69 8.79
N THR A 95 -3.03 14.31 9.03
CA THR A 95 -3.65 13.14 8.41
C THR A 95 -4.16 13.49 7.03
N PHE A 96 -3.55 12.95 6.00
CA PHE A 96 -3.97 13.17 4.61
C PHE A 96 -5.29 12.45 4.33
N PRO A 97 -6.28 13.14 3.72
CA PRO A 97 -7.45 12.48 3.16
C PRO A 97 -7.04 11.57 1.98
N TYR A 98 -7.72 10.43 1.85
CA TYR A 98 -7.44 9.47 0.78
C TYR A 98 -7.57 10.09 -0.62
N GLU A 99 -8.62 10.88 -0.85
CA GLU A 99 -8.88 11.56 -2.12
C GLU A 99 -7.76 12.54 -2.48
N THR A 100 -7.21 13.21 -1.48
CA THR A 100 -6.07 14.10 -1.65
C THR A 100 -4.83 13.33 -2.08
N ALA A 101 -4.50 12.24 -1.40
CA ALA A 101 -3.37 11.38 -1.75
C ALA A 101 -3.52 10.78 -3.17
N GLN A 102 -4.74 10.43 -3.57
CA GLN A 102 -5.05 9.95 -4.92
C GLN A 102 -4.89 11.05 -5.97
N PHE A 103 -5.39 12.24 -5.70
CA PHE A 103 -5.25 13.40 -6.59
C PHE A 103 -3.77 13.74 -6.81
N ILE A 104 -2.97 13.79 -5.74
CA ILE A 104 -1.54 14.08 -5.85
C ILE A 104 -0.83 13.01 -6.69
N ALA A 105 -1.11 11.72 -6.49
CA ALA A 105 -0.53 10.64 -7.29
C ALA A 105 -0.87 10.76 -8.78
N LYS A 106 -2.08 11.22 -9.11
CA LYS A 106 -2.51 11.46 -10.49
C LYS A 106 -1.81 12.67 -11.10
N GLU A 107 -1.82 13.80 -10.41
CA GLU A 107 -1.25 15.06 -10.89
C GLU A 107 0.28 15.01 -11.03
N THR A 108 0.97 14.21 -10.20
CA THR A 108 2.42 13.98 -10.34
C THR A 108 2.78 13.10 -11.54
N GLY A 109 1.80 12.42 -12.15
CA GLY A 109 2.02 11.48 -13.23
C GLY A 109 2.41 10.07 -12.78
N LEU A 110 2.52 9.81 -11.46
CA LEU A 110 2.83 8.49 -10.91
C LEU A 110 1.79 7.44 -11.29
N SER A 111 0.51 7.82 -11.30
CA SER A 111 -0.58 6.91 -11.72
C SER A 111 -0.39 6.45 -13.18
N THR A 112 -0.07 7.38 -14.06
CA THR A 112 0.19 7.11 -15.48
C THR A 112 1.44 6.26 -15.65
N TRP A 113 2.53 6.63 -14.96
CA TRP A 113 3.77 5.85 -14.97
C TRP A 113 3.54 4.42 -14.49
N PHE A 114 2.81 4.22 -13.39
CA PHE A 114 2.48 2.90 -12.87
C PHE A 114 1.71 2.06 -13.90
N GLN A 115 0.69 2.63 -14.53
CA GLN A 115 -0.11 1.93 -15.54
C GLN A 115 0.71 1.49 -16.75
N HIS A 116 1.68 2.30 -17.18
CA HIS A 116 2.49 1.99 -18.37
C HIS A 116 3.67 1.05 -18.09
N HIS A 117 4.28 1.15 -16.90
CA HIS A 117 5.54 0.45 -16.63
C HIS A 117 5.42 -0.76 -15.71
N LEU A 118 4.51 -0.72 -14.74
CA LEU A 118 4.40 -1.77 -13.71
C LEU A 118 3.12 -2.59 -13.82
N TYR A 119 1.98 -1.94 -14.04
CA TYR A 119 0.68 -2.58 -13.95
C TYR A 119 0.56 -3.87 -14.78
N ALA A 120 0.97 -3.83 -16.04
CA ALA A 120 0.89 -4.99 -16.92
C ALA A 120 1.81 -6.16 -16.51
N ARG A 121 2.94 -5.84 -15.85
CA ARG A 121 3.90 -6.86 -15.37
C ARG A 121 3.47 -7.51 -14.06
N LEU A 122 2.62 -6.84 -13.30
CA LEU A 122 2.10 -7.33 -12.02
C LEU A 122 0.84 -8.20 -12.20
N LEU A 123 0.24 -8.23 -13.39
CA LEU A 123 -0.94 -9.03 -13.64
C LEU A 123 -0.57 -10.46 -14.03
N PRO A 124 -1.36 -11.46 -13.60
CA PRO A 124 -1.10 -12.88 -13.90
C PRO A 124 -1.10 -13.19 -15.41
N SER A 125 -1.86 -12.43 -16.18
CA SER A 125 -1.96 -12.61 -17.65
C SER A 125 -2.40 -11.31 -18.32
N ALA A 126 -1.90 -11.07 -19.52
CA ALA A 126 -2.30 -9.92 -20.34
C ALA A 126 -3.81 -9.91 -20.68
N TYR A 127 -4.44 -11.09 -20.77
CA TYR A 127 -5.88 -11.22 -21.06
C TYR A 127 -6.77 -10.85 -19.88
N THR A 128 -6.27 -10.92 -18.65
CA THR A 128 -7.03 -10.59 -17.45
C THR A 128 -7.07 -9.09 -17.14
N LYS A 129 -6.34 -8.28 -17.89
CA LYS A 129 -6.22 -6.83 -17.70
C LYS A 129 -7.58 -6.11 -17.60
N TRP A 130 -8.59 -6.60 -18.31
CA TRP A 130 -9.94 -6.03 -18.32
C TRP A 130 -10.71 -6.19 -17.01
N PHE A 131 -10.32 -7.15 -16.17
CA PHE A 131 -10.98 -7.45 -14.90
C PHE A 131 -10.33 -6.78 -13.70
N TYR A 132 -9.14 -6.18 -13.89
CA TYR A 132 -8.41 -5.55 -12.82
C TYR A 132 -8.50 -4.02 -12.92
N THR A 133 -8.63 -3.38 -11.78
CA THR A 133 -8.57 -1.92 -11.65
C THR A 133 -7.45 -1.53 -10.70
N ALA A 134 -6.78 -0.43 -11.00
CA ALA A 134 -5.71 0.09 -10.16
C ALA A 134 -6.13 1.40 -9.51
N ARG A 135 -5.88 1.52 -8.20
CA ARG A 135 -5.97 2.76 -7.44
C ARG A 135 -4.58 3.14 -6.97
N THR A 136 -4.24 4.40 -7.07
CA THR A 136 -2.90 4.88 -6.72
C THR A 136 -3.01 6.09 -5.82
N THR A 137 -2.13 6.17 -4.82
CA THR A 137 -2.07 7.25 -3.84
C THR A 137 -0.62 7.62 -3.57
N LEU A 138 -0.37 8.87 -3.17
CA LEU A 138 0.94 9.34 -2.73
C LEU A 138 0.81 9.96 -1.34
N TRP A 139 1.52 9.41 -0.38
CA TRP A 139 1.43 9.75 1.04
C TRP A 139 2.72 10.38 1.52
N PRO A 140 2.66 11.52 2.22
CA PRO A 140 3.80 12.05 2.94
C PRO A 140 3.93 11.40 4.31
N ASP A 141 5.14 11.11 4.72
CA ASP A 141 5.58 10.61 6.01
C ASP A 141 4.85 9.35 6.53
N HIS A 142 3.53 9.35 6.62
CA HIS A 142 2.78 8.23 7.18
C HIS A 142 1.39 8.07 6.53
N ARG A 143 0.91 6.84 6.52
CA ARG A 143 -0.49 6.52 6.20
C ARG A 143 -1.24 6.02 7.43
N GLY A 144 -0.53 5.53 8.43
CA GLY A 144 -1.08 4.79 9.55
C GLY A 144 -1.50 3.37 9.17
N LEU A 145 -2.07 2.66 10.14
CA LEU A 145 -2.50 1.28 9.99
C LEU A 145 -3.63 1.13 8.97
N PHE A 146 -3.49 0.18 8.08
CA PHE A 146 -4.55 -0.21 7.15
C PHE A 146 -4.47 -1.69 6.81
N LYS A 147 -5.59 -2.28 6.41
CA LYS A 147 -5.66 -3.66 5.92
C LYS A 147 -5.55 -3.65 4.40
N THR A 148 -4.69 -4.51 3.83
CA THR A 148 -4.64 -4.72 2.39
C THR A 148 -5.88 -5.51 1.95
N SER A 149 -6.81 -4.87 1.25
CA SER A 149 -8.02 -5.48 0.70
C SER A 149 -7.91 -5.74 -0.80
N ALA A 150 -6.94 -5.13 -1.46
CA ALA A 150 -6.67 -5.32 -2.87
C ALA A 150 -6.11 -6.73 -3.15
N PHE A 151 -6.27 -7.21 -4.38
CA PHE A 151 -5.61 -8.43 -4.85
C PHE A 151 -4.09 -8.34 -4.64
N GLN A 152 -3.55 -7.15 -4.84
CA GLN A 152 -2.15 -6.84 -4.59
C GLN A 152 -2.00 -5.37 -4.22
N THR A 153 -1.15 -5.10 -3.22
CA THR A 153 -0.77 -3.74 -2.81
C THR A 153 0.74 -3.56 -3.02
N LEU A 154 1.10 -2.53 -3.77
CA LEU A 154 2.49 -2.13 -3.98
C LEU A 154 2.77 -0.88 -3.16
N ILE A 155 3.91 -0.88 -2.45
CA ILE A 155 4.42 0.28 -1.70
C ILE A 155 5.81 0.61 -2.23
N MET A 156 6.04 1.88 -2.58
CA MET A 156 7.29 2.34 -3.15
C MET A 156 7.62 3.75 -2.63
N PRO A 157 8.69 3.94 -1.88
CA PRO A 157 9.17 5.28 -1.56
C PRO A 157 9.64 6.00 -2.82
N THR A 158 9.17 7.22 -3.02
CA THR A 158 9.64 8.11 -4.09
C THR A 158 10.73 9.04 -3.60
N GLN A 159 10.74 9.31 -2.28
CA GLN A 159 11.73 10.14 -1.59
C GLN A 159 11.85 9.69 -0.15
N GLY A 160 13.05 9.80 0.43
CA GLY A 160 13.32 9.44 1.82
C GLY A 160 13.22 7.93 2.08
N THR A 161 13.23 7.54 3.34
CA THR A 161 13.14 6.13 3.77
C THR A 161 11.79 5.88 4.42
N ALA A 162 11.05 4.92 3.93
CA ALA A 162 9.81 4.46 4.54
C ALA A 162 10.07 3.22 5.39
N ARG A 163 9.57 3.23 6.63
CA ARG A 163 9.46 2.06 7.48
C ARG A 163 8.07 1.48 7.32
N VAL A 164 7.99 0.23 6.93
CA VAL A 164 6.74 -0.49 6.74
C VAL A 164 6.68 -1.63 7.74
N SER A 165 5.78 -1.52 8.72
CA SER A 165 5.55 -2.58 9.70
C SER A 165 4.45 -3.50 9.18
N LEU A 166 4.78 -4.78 9.02
CA LEU A 166 3.91 -5.81 8.46
C LEU A 166 3.40 -6.72 9.57
N MET A 167 2.11 -7.01 9.56
CA MET A 167 1.45 -7.87 10.53
C MET A 167 0.53 -8.86 9.81
N LEU A 168 0.44 -10.07 10.35
CA LEU A 168 -0.54 -11.05 9.89
C LEU A 168 -1.97 -10.69 10.35
N PRO A 169 -3.01 -11.17 9.67
CA PRO A 169 -4.40 -10.94 10.07
C PRO A 169 -4.73 -11.46 11.47
N THR A 170 -3.96 -12.39 11.99
CA THR A 170 -4.09 -12.98 13.34
C THR A 170 -3.96 -11.95 14.46
N VAL A 171 -3.35 -10.78 14.19
CA VAL A 171 -3.24 -9.70 15.19
C VAL A 171 -4.51 -8.85 15.31
N LEU A 172 -5.50 -8.98 14.41
CA LEU A 172 -6.74 -8.20 14.42
C LEU A 172 -7.47 -8.18 15.78
N PRO A 173 -7.60 -9.31 16.52
CA PRO A 173 -8.26 -9.32 17.82
C PRO A 173 -7.53 -8.49 18.90
N TYR A 174 -6.24 -8.19 18.69
CA TYR A 174 -5.39 -7.46 19.63
C TYR A 174 -5.33 -5.96 19.33
N LEU A 175 -5.84 -5.53 18.15
CA LEU A 175 -5.91 -4.13 17.78
C LEU A 175 -7.14 -3.44 18.40
N PRO A 176 -7.06 -2.14 18.72
CA PRO A 176 -8.21 -1.39 19.23
C PRO A 176 -9.31 -1.29 18.17
N THR A 177 -10.57 -1.14 18.58
CA THR A 177 -11.76 -1.12 17.70
C THR A 177 -11.66 -0.10 16.54
N ARG A 178 -10.93 1.01 16.75
CA ARG A 178 -10.70 2.05 15.72
C ARG A 178 -9.21 2.18 15.44
N TRP A 179 -8.61 1.12 14.94
CA TRP A 179 -7.17 1.08 14.67
C TRP A 179 -6.79 1.65 13.29
N GLU A 180 -7.70 1.62 12.31
CA GLU A 180 -7.41 2.11 10.96
C GLU A 180 -7.06 3.59 10.95
N GLY A 181 -5.98 3.94 10.23
CA GLY A 181 -5.45 5.30 10.15
C GLY A 181 -4.63 5.74 11.36
N ARG A 182 -4.60 4.98 12.47
CA ARG A 182 -3.70 5.26 13.60
C ARG A 182 -2.30 4.74 13.30
N MET A 183 -1.29 5.42 13.83
CA MET A 183 0.09 4.92 13.75
C MET A 183 0.28 3.80 14.78
N LEU A 184 0.98 2.73 14.41
CA LEU A 184 1.25 1.60 15.29
C LEU A 184 1.87 2.05 16.63
N HIS A 185 2.87 2.93 16.57
CA HIS A 185 3.56 3.44 17.76
C HIS A 185 2.70 4.37 18.64
N SER A 186 1.55 4.84 18.16
CA SER A 186 0.61 5.65 18.95
C SER A 186 -0.39 4.81 19.75
N ILE A 187 -0.44 3.50 19.51
CA ILE A 187 -1.30 2.58 20.26
C ILE A 187 -0.65 2.28 21.60
N THR A 188 -1.42 2.41 22.66
CA THR A 188 -0.98 2.21 24.04
C THR A 188 -1.70 1.04 24.70
N THR A 189 -1.19 0.59 25.83
CA THR A 189 -1.85 -0.44 26.64
C THR A 189 -3.22 -0.01 27.18
N GLN A 190 -3.53 1.30 27.19
CA GLN A 190 -4.86 1.81 27.49
C GLN A 190 -5.86 1.57 26.35
N ASP A 191 -5.39 1.59 25.10
CA ASP A 191 -6.21 1.31 23.92
C ASP A 191 -6.50 -0.19 23.78
N THR A 192 -5.50 -1.04 24.07
CA THR A 192 -5.62 -2.49 24.07
C THR A 192 -4.69 -3.11 25.12
N PRO A 193 -5.23 -3.88 26.09
CA PRO A 193 -4.42 -4.56 27.11
C PRO A 193 -3.47 -5.62 26.52
N LEU A 194 -3.80 -6.14 25.33
CA LEU A 194 -3.05 -7.20 24.65
C LEU A 194 -2.02 -6.67 23.65
N LEU A 195 -1.57 -5.42 23.79
CA LEU A 195 -0.58 -4.80 22.91
C LEU A 195 0.69 -5.65 22.73
N SER A 196 1.12 -6.34 23.78
CA SER A 196 2.29 -7.22 23.76
C SER A 196 2.12 -8.47 22.88
N GLN A 197 0.90 -8.81 22.48
CA GLN A 197 0.60 -9.92 21.58
C GLN A 197 0.72 -9.53 20.10
N ILE A 198 0.85 -8.23 19.80
CA ILE A 198 0.99 -7.76 18.44
C ILE A 198 2.42 -8.01 17.98
N SER A 199 2.59 -9.03 17.13
CA SER A 199 3.85 -9.29 16.45
C SER A 199 3.87 -8.63 15.08
N TYR A 200 4.99 -8.00 14.73
CA TYR A 200 5.19 -7.37 13.43
C TYR A 200 6.63 -7.49 12.98
N VAL A 201 6.84 -7.35 11.68
CA VAL A 201 8.17 -7.27 11.07
C VAL A 201 8.31 -5.93 10.36
N ASP A 202 9.41 -5.23 10.63
CA ASP A 202 9.73 -3.97 9.99
C ASP A 202 10.56 -4.19 8.73
N VAL A 203 10.08 -3.62 7.64
CA VAL A 203 10.80 -3.55 6.36
C VAL A 203 11.16 -2.11 6.10
N ILE A 204 12.46 -1.86 5.93
CA ILE A 204 12.96 -0.53 5.59
C ILE A 204 13.08 -0.43 4.07
N LEU A 205 12.25 0.43 3.49
CA LEU A 205 12.25 0.69 2.06
C LEU A 205 12.98 1.99 1.75
N ARG A 206 13.79 1.98 0.70
CA ARG A 206 14.47 3.16 0.15
C ARG A 206 14.00 3.41 -1.29
N PRO A 207 14.17 4.62 -1.85
CA PRO A 207 13.95 4.83 -3.26
C PRO A 207 14.70 3.79 -4.12
N GLY A 208 13.98 3.14 -5.04
CA GLY A 208 14.49 2.00 -5.81
C GLY A 208 14.12 0.62 -5.25
N THR A 209 13.47 0.55 -4.10
CA THR A 209 12.87 -0.68 -3.58
C THR A 209 11.35 -0.62 -3.64
N LEU A 210 10.73 -1.73 -3.99
CA LEU A 210 9.28 -1.90 -3.97
C LEU A 210 8.92 -3.04 -3.04
N LEU A 211 7.86 -2.87 -2.30
CA LEU A 211 7.24 -3.92 -1.49
C LEU A 211 5.89 -4.28 -2.08
N LEU A 212 5.72 -5.54 -2.41
CA LEU A 212 4.49 -6.12 -2.93
C LEU A 212 3.85 -6.94 -1.84
N LEU A 213 2.61 -6.66 -1.52
CA LEU A 213 1.87 -7.26 -0.42
C LEU A 213 0.67 -8.05 -0.94
N PRO A 214 0.45 -9.26 -0.45
CA PRO A 214 -0.77 -10.01 -0.67
C PRO A 214 -1.97 -9.36 0.04
N PRO A 215 -3.20 -9.81 -0.23
CA PRO A 215 -4.39 -9.36 0.50
C PRO A 215 -4.36 -9.79 1.97
N HIS A 216 -5.15 -9.08 2.77
CA HIS A 216 -5.44 -9.32 4.18
C HIS A 216 -4.32 -9.02 5.18
N MET A 217 -3.17 -8.53 4.76
CA MET A 217 -2.14 -8.07 5.69
C MET A 217 -2.54 -6.75 6.37
N ILE A 218 -2.07 -6.55 7.59
CA ILE A 218 -2.17 -5.28 8.30
C ILE A 218 -0.82 -4.58 8.18
N VAL A 219 -0.85 -3.33 7.78
CA VAL A 219 0.34 -2.57 7.41
C VAL A 219 0.31 -1.20 8.06
N ASP A 220 1.43 -0.78 8.65
CA ASP A 220 1.69 0.59 9.06
C ASP A 220 2.83 1.17 8.23
N ILE A 221 2.65 2.36 7.69
CA ILE A 221 3.69 3.06 6.94
C ILE A 221 4.06 4.32 7.71
N SER A 222 5.32 4.45 8.05
CA SER A 222 5.89 5.60 8.75
C SER A 222 7.25 5.99 8.15
N THR A 223 7.70 7.19 8.46
CA THR A 223 9.06 7.61 8.12
C THR A 223 10.06 6.87 8.99
N GLY A 224 11.23 6.55 8.43
CA GLY A 224 12.32 5.93 9.16
C GLY A 224 12.73 6.78 10.38
N PRO A 225 13.13 6.14 11.50
CA PRO A 225 13.31 6.80 12.79
C PRO A 225 14.44 7.85 12.85
N GLN A 226 15.31 7.89 11.86
CA GLN A 226 16.48 8.78 11.82
C GLN A 226 16.40 9.85 10.72
N GLU A 227 15.32 9.94 9.97
CA GLU A 227 15.28 10.87 8.84
C GLU A 227 14.76 12.26 9.23
N GLN A 228 15.55 13.27 8.86
CA GLN A 228 15.17 14.68 8.93
C GLN A 228 14.28 15.08 7.74
N VAL A 229 14.36 14.33 6.66
CA VAL A 229 13.64 14.59 5.40
C VAL A 229 12.33 13.82 5.39
N SER A 230 11.24 14.47 5.00
CA SER A 230 9.93 13.82 4.82
C SER A 230 10.03 12.72 3.77
N ALA A 231 9.55 11.52 4.14
CA ALA A 231 9.42 10.42 3.20
C ALA A 231 8.15 10.60 2.37
N TRP A 232 8.20 10.25 1.10
CA TRP A 232 7.03 10.19 0.23
C TRP A 232 6.86 8.77 -0.26
N SER A 233 5.71 8.17 0.01
CA SER A 233 5.41 6.78 -0.33
C SER A 233 4.27 6.70 -1.33
N PHE A 234 4.57 6.16 -2.49
CA PHE A 234 3.58 5.81 -3.50
C PHE A 234 2.99 4.44 -3.18
N ILE A 235 1.67 4.35 -3.19
CA ILE A 235 0.93 3.10 -2.96
C ILE A 235 0.04 2.87 -4.18
N ALA A 236 0.13 1.66 -4.75
CA ALA A 236 -0.76 1.21 -5.80
C ALA A 236 -1.50 -0.05 -5.35
N GLU A 237 -2.81 -0.03 -5.45
CA GLU A 237 -3.71 -1.12 -5.09
C GLU A 237 -4.35 -1.68 -6.37
N ILE A 238 -4.10 -2.96 -6.66
CA ILE A 238 -4.68 -3.65 -7.82
C ILE A 238 -5.87 -4.47 -7.32
N HIS A 239 -7.05 -4.09 -7.75
CA HIS A 239 -8.30 -4.75 -7.36
C HIS A 239 -8.80 -5.69 -8.46
N HIS A 240 -9.23 -6.86 -8.05
CA HIS A 240 -10.00 -7.82 -8.85
C HIS A 240 -11.46 -7.81 -8.37
N PRO A 241 -12.48 -8.14 -9.19
CA PRO A 241 -13.86 -8.18 -8.75
C PRO A 241 -14.10 -8.98 -7.45
N ILE A 242 -13.42 -10.11 -7.29
CA ILE A 242 -13.50 -10.91 -6.05
C ILE A 242 -12.92 -10.14 -4.86
N SER A 243 -11.80 -9.41 -5.03
CA SER A 243 -11.21 -8.63 -3.94
C SER A 243 -12.09 -7.45 -3.50
N ILE A 244 -12.90 -6.89 -4.41
CA ILE A 244 -13.85 -5.83 -4.09
C ILE A 244 -15.03 -6.35 -3.27
N ILE A 245 -15.47 -7.59 -3.54
CA ILE A 245 -16.63 -8.19 -2.87
C ILE A 245 -16.24 -8.86 -1.55
N ALA A 246 -15.06 -9.44 -1.48
CA ALA A 246 -14.60 -10.28 -0.35
C ALA A 246 -13.64 -9.56 0.62
N GLY A 247 -13.11 -8.40 0.23
CA GLY A 247 -12.20 -7.55 1.03
C GLY A 247 -12.92 -6.64 2.01
#